data_2e2763258e8b2c18acddd9990fd045ac
#
_entry.id   2e2763258e8b2c18acddd9990fd045ac
#
_cell.length_a   1.000
_cell.length_b   1.000
_cell.length_c   1.000
_cell.angle_alpha   90.00
_cell.angle_beta   90.00
_cell.angle_gamma   90.00
#
_symmetry.space_group_name_H-M   'P 1'
#
loop_
_entity.id
_entity.type
_entity.pdbx_description
1 polymer ?
#
loop_
_entity_poly.entity_id
_entity_poly.type
_entity_poly.pdbx_seq_one_letter_code
_entity_poly.pdbx_strand_id
1 'polypeptide(L)' 'MIKFLMGLFKSEPGADIRKERDRKYKEAVQLQRNGKLREYGVLMKEIEALEDEYIRVIDESR' A
#
# COMPACT_ATOMS: atom_id res chain seq x y z
N MET A 1 -23.22 0.73 9.62
CA MET A 1 -22.70 0.18 8.38
C MET A 1 -21.23 0.37 8.27
N ILE A 2 -20.80 1.61 8.20
CA ILE A 2 -19.39 1.91 8.06
C ILE A 2 -18.58 1.37 9.22
N LYS A 3 -19.13 1.47 10.42
CA LYS A 3 -18.44 0.93 11.59
C LYS A 3 -18.19 -0.56 11.46
N PHE A 4 -19.18 -1.26 10.92
CA PHE A 4 -19.06 -2.70 10.74
C PHE A 4 -17.92 -3.02 9.77
N LEU A 5 -17.85 -2.28 8.68
CA LEU A 5 -16.79 -2.47 7.71
C LEU A 5 -15.42 -2.17 8.29
N MET A 6 -15.34 -1.15 9.10
CA MET A 6 -14.07 -0.81 9.74
C MET A 6 -13.61 -1.90 10.68
N GLY A 7 -14.57 -2.52 11.35
CA GLY A 7 -14.24 -3.64 12.22
C GLY A 7 -13.64 -4.79 11.44
N LEU A 8 -14.19 -5.07 10.27
CA LEU A 8 -13.67 -6.12 9.42
C LEU A 8 -12.26 -5.80 8.95
N PHE A 9 -12.04 -4.55 8.57
CA PHE A 9 -10.72 -4.12 8.12
C PHE A 9 -9.67 -4.29 9.21
N LYS A 10 -10.05 -3.99 10.43
CA LYS A 10 -9.12 -4.11 11.54
C LYS A 10 -8.70 -5.54 11.77
N SER A 11 -9.58 -6.47 11.50
CA SER A 11 -9.26 -7.88 11.72
C SER A 11 -8.51 -8.48 10.54
N GLU A 12 -8.35 -7.74 9.47
CA GLU A 12 -7.67 -8.24 8.28
C GLU A 12 -6.18 -7.95 8.39
N PRO A 13 -5.33 -8.99 8.35
CA PRO A 13 -3.89 -8.76 8.43
C PRO A 13 -3.38 -8.00 7.22
N GLY A 14 -2.52 -7.03 7.47
CA GLY A 14 -1.92 -6.27 6.40
C GLY A 14 -2.79 -5.18 5.80
N ALA A 15 -3.96 -4.92 6.40
CA ALA A 15 -4.85 -3.90 5.85
C ALA A 15 -4.20 -2.53 5.85
N ASP A 16 -3.45 -2.21 6.90
CA ASP A 16 -2.78 -0.92 6.99
C ASP A 16 -1.70 -0.80 5.92
N ILE A 17 -0.98 -1.87 5.69
CA ILE A 17 0.07 -1.87 4.68
C ILE A 17 -0.52 -1.68 3.30
N ARG A 18 -1.64 -2.34 3.03
CA ARG A 18 -2.30 -2.22 1.74
C ARG A 18 -2.79 -0.81 1.50
N LYS A 19 -3.35 -0.16 2.52
CA LYS A 19 -3.80 1.21 2.39
C LYS A 19 -2.64 2.15 2.10
N GLU A 20 -1.55 1.94 2.78
CA GLU A 20 -0.36 2.75 2.56
C GLU A 20 0.15 2.58 1.13
N ARG A 21 0.18 1.34 0.67
CA ARG A 21 0.61 1.06 -0.70
C ARG A 21 -0.29 1.75 -1.71
N ASP A 22 -1.59 1.67 -1.51
CA ASP A 22 -2.53 2.28 -2.44
C ASP A 22 -2.35 3.79 -2.49
N ARG A 23 -2.14 4.41 -1.35
CA ARG A 23 -1.94 5.84 -1.30
C ARG A 23 -0.67 6.24 -2.02
N LYS A 24 0.41 5.50 -1.78
CA LYS A 24 1.68 5.78 -2.46
C LYS A 24 1.58 5.52 -3.95
N TYR A 25 0.79 4.56 -4.34
CA TYR A 25 0.59 4.27 -5.76
C TYR A 25 -0.07 5.44 -6.47
N LYS A 26 -1.05 6.05 -5.83
CA LYS A 26 -1.69 7.23 -6.40
C LYS A 26 -0.71 8.36 -6.55
N GLU A 27 0.15 8.54 -5.56
CA GLU A 27 1.19 9.55 -5.65
C GLU A 27 2.15 9.25 -6.79
N ALA A 28 2.52 7.99 -6.94
CA ALA A 28 3.44 7.59 -8.00
C ALA A 28 2.87 7.91 -9.38
N VAL A 29 1.58 7.65 -9.55
CA VAL A 29 0.93 7.96 -10.83
C VAL A 29 1.02 9.46 -11.12
N GLN A 30 0.79 10.28 -10.10
CA GLN A 30 0.89 11.73 -10.28
C GLN A 30 2.31 12.14 -10.67
N LEU A 31 3.30 11.56 -10.02
CA LEU A 31 4.68 11.90 -10.33
C LEU A 31 5.03 11.50 -11.76
N GLN A 32 4.54 10.35 -12.18
CA GLN A 32 4.78 9.88 -13.54
C GLN A 32 4.14 10.83 -14.55
N ARG A 33 2.93 11.27 -14.28
CA ARG A 33 2.23 12.17 -15.18
C ARG A 33 2.92 13.53 -15.26
N ASN A 34 3.55 13.95 -14.17
CA ASN A 34 4.25 15.22 -14.14
C ASN A 34 5.68 15.13 -14.65
N GLY A 35 6.11 13.95 -15.08
CA GLY A 35 7.44 13.77 -15.60
C GLY A 35 8.53 13.68 -14.55
N LYS A 36 8.17 13.52 -13.30
CA LYS A 36 9.15 13.43 -12.21
C LYS A 36 9.56 11.98 -12.04
N LEU A 37 10.35 11.51 -12.99
CA LEU A 37 10.67 10.09 -13.05
C LEU A 37 11.59 9.64 -11.93
N ARG A 38 12.47 10.52 -11.46
CA ARG A 38 13.35 10.15 -10.35
C ARG A 38 12.55 9.89 -9.08
N GLU A 39 11.65 10.80 -8.77
CA GLU A 39 10.81 10.65 -7.59
C GLU A 39 9.86 9.47 -7.74
N TYR A 40 9.38 9.28 -8.97
CA TYR A 40 8.54 8.13 -9.25
C TYR A 40 9.27 6.83 -8.94
N GLY A 41 10.54 6.73 -9.34
CA GLY A 41 11.32 5.53 -9.09
C GLY A 41 11.53 5.25 -7.61
N VAL A 42 11.80 6.32 -6.85
CA VAL A 42 11.97 6.16 -5.41
C VAL A 42 10.69 5.67 -4.77
N LEU A 43 9.57 6.26 -5.16
CA LEU A 43 8.28 5.89 -4.59
C LEU A 43 7.90 4.47 -4.95
N MET A 44 8.23 4.04 -6.16
CA MET A 44 7.94 2.68 -6.57
C MET A 44 8.73 1.66 -5.76
N LYS A 45 9.95 2.00 -5.36
CA LYS A 45 10.70 1.11 -4.49
C LYS A 45 10.04 0.98 -3.13
N GLU A 46 9.48 2.06 -2.62
CA GLU A 46 8.76 2.00 -1.36
C GLU A 46 7.52 1.14 -1.48
N ILE A 47 6.85 1.23 -2.63
CA ILE A 47 5.67 0.42 -2.87
C ILE A 47 6.05 -1.07 -2.91
N GLU A 48 7.16 -1.38 -3.55
CA GLU A 48 7.63 -2.76 -3.60
C GLU A 48 7.90 -3.30 -2.20
N ALA A 49 8.53 -2.48 -1.37
CA ALA A 49 8.82 -2.90 0.00
C ALA A 49 7.54 -3.16 0.77
N LEU A 50 6.53 -2.32 0.56
CA LEU A 50 5.25 -2.52 1.22
C LEU A 50 4.56 -3.79 0.73
N GLU A 51 4.67 -4.07 -0.55
CA GLU A 51 4.07 -5.29 -1.09
C GLU A 51 4.74 -6.53 -0.51
N ASP A 52 6.05 -6.50 -0.39
CA ASP A 52 6.77 -7.62 0.21
C ASP A 52 6.35 -7.81 1.65
N GLU A 53 6.23 -6.73 2.37
CA GLU A 53 5.82 -6.80 3.77
C GLU A 53 4.39 -7.31 3.89
N TYR A 54 3.53 -6.88 3.00
CA TYR A 54 2.14 -7.33 2.97
C TYR A 54 2.07 -8.83 2.78
N ILE A 55 2.83 -9.34 1.83
CA ILE A 55 2.85 -10.78 1.56
C ILE A 55 3.36 -11.54 2.78
N ARG A 56 4.38 -11.01 3.43
CA ARG A 56 4.94 -11.66 4.61
C ARG A 56 3.92 -11.72 5.74
N VAL A 57 3.20 -10.63 5.96
CA VAL A 57 2.20 -10.57 7.01
C VAL A 57 1.10 -11.59 6.76
N ILE A 58 0.62 -11.64 5.52
CA ILE A 58 -0.43 -12.59 5.17
C ILE A 58 0.05 -14.01 5.34
N ASP A 59 1.28 -14.27 4.91
CA ASP A 59 1.84 -15.61 4.99
C ASP A 59 1.98 -16.07 6.43
N GLU A 60 2.41 -15.17 7.30
CA GLU A 60 2.57 -15.49 8.71
C GLU A 60 1.23 -15.67 9.42
N SER A 61 0.18 -15.06 8.89
CA SER A 61 -1.14 -15.13 9.52
C SER A 61 -1.90 -16.39 9.16
N ARG A 62 -1.40 -17.16 8.24
CA ARG A 62 -2.08 -18.40 7.84
C ARG A 62 -1.91 -19.51 8.90
#